data_0b2ef93fdecc47e223c664b4c5b1e34e
#
_entry.id   0b2ef93fdecc47e223c664b4c5b1e34e
#
_cell.length_a   1.000
_cell.length_b   1.000
_cell.length_c   1.000
_cell.angle_alpha   90.00
_cell.angle_beta   90.00
_cell.angle_gamma   90.00
#
_symmetry.space_group_name_H-M   'P 1'
#
loop_
_entity.id
_entity.type
_entity.pdbx_description
1 polymer ?
#
loop_
_entity_poly.entity_id
_entity_poly.type
_entity_poly.pdbx_seq_one_letter_code
_entity_poly.pdbx_strand_id
1 'polypeptide(L)'
;LWYRWDLHFHTPSSFDYQNKSVTNQQIVDGLITEGIRVVVITDHHTIDANRIRQLQQLAGERLTVLPGIELRDDHGGKPINYICIFPEDCDLDHVWTTFQGSLGLTTTAIRDKGGDEKVYVSIEQGAKKAQELGGVVSIHAGAKSNSIEEIKNYEQFQRRIKYDITRQWVDLMEIGQLKDIDVHRNTIFPETGLDKPLVICSDNHHITNYAVKVPLWFRADPTFRGMLMVLREPRARVYIGDRPRETVRVEQNRTIEPCIMSELFSLSSIRSFRDYTGGDDEERRE
;
A
#
# COMPACT_ATOMS: atom_id res chain seq x y z
N LEU A 1 -4.74 -11.78 -8.76
CA LEU A 1 -4.00 -12.50 -7.72
C LEU A 1 -3.95 -11.67 -6.43
N TRP A 2 -3.67 -12.31 -5.30
CA TRP A 2 -3.41 -11.69 -4.01
C TRP A 2 -1.91 -11.55 -3.83
N TYR A 3 -1.46 -10.35 -3.40
CA TYR A 3 -0.07 -10.08 -3.08
C TYR A 3 0.04 -9.49 -1.69
N ARG A 4 1.18 -9.74 -1.02
CA ARG A 4 1.48 -9.16 0.29
C ARG A 4 2.02 -7.74 0.12
N TRP A 5 1.49 -6.82 0.92
CA TRP A 5 1.84 -5.41 0.92
C TRP A 5 2.28 -4.96 2.30
N ASP A 6 3.22 -4.02 2.34
CA ASP A 6 3.55 -3.27 3.55
C ASP A 6 3.57 -1.79 3.20
N LEU A 7 2.61 -1.04 3.74
CA LEU A 7 2.40 0.36 3.38
C LEU A 7 3.03 1.33 4.38
N HIS A 8 3.81 0.81 5.36
CA HIS A 8 4.47 1.61 6.38
C HIS A 8 5.79 0.97 6.78
N PHE A 9 6.87 1.43 6.15
CA PHE A 9 8.22 0.91 6.35
C PHE A 9 9.26 2.03 6.34
N HIS A 10 10.12 2.07 7.36
CA HIS A 10 11.19 3.05 7.50
C HIS A 10 12.54 2.53 7.02
N THR A 11 13.40 3.44 6.59
CA THR A 11 14.77 3.19 6.18
C THR A 11 15.77 3.95 7.06
N PRO A 12 17.08 3.71 6.90
CA PRO A 12 18.10 4.52 7.57
C PRO A 12 18.04 6.03 7.31
N SER A 13 17.22 6.48 6.35
CA SER A 13 16.97 7.93 6.11
C SER A 13 15.99 8.54 7.11
N SER A 14 15.14 7.74 7.75
CA SER A 14 14.30 8.21 8.86
C SER A 14 15.14 8.53 10.10
N PHE A 15 14.87 9.65 10.77
CA PHE A 15 15.69 10.11 11.90
C PHE A 15 15.74 9.11 13.05
N ASP A 16 14.70 8.34 13.26
CA ASP A 16 14.52 7.38 14.36
C ASP A 16 14.85 5.92 14.00
N TYR A 17 15.32 5.65 12.78
CA TYR A 17 15.74 4.31 12.39
C TYR A 17 16.95 3.84 13.22
N GLN A 18 16.83 2.67 13.84
CA GLN A 18 17.75 2.23 14.88
C GLN A 18 19.17 1.92 14.36
N ASN A 19 19.29 1.22 13.24
CA ASN A 19 20.59 0.85 12.68
C ASN A 19 20.88 1.55 11.34
N LYS A 20 21.58 2.66 11.41
CA LYS A 20 21.92 3.48 10.23
C LYS A 20 22.90 2.79 9.25
N SER A 21 23.56 1.69 9.64
CA SER A 21 24.50 0.96 8.79
C SER A 21 23.84 -0.07 7.86
N VAL A 22 22.54 -0.27 7.98
CA VAL A 22 21.78 -1.18 7.11
C VAL A 22 21.87 -0.72 5.65
N THR A 23 22.25 -1.67 4.78
CA THR A 23 22.35 -1.42 3.33
C THR A 23 21.00 -1.55 2.63
N ASN A 24 20.86 -0.91 1.48
CA ASN A 24 19.67 -1.04 0.65
C ASN A 24 19.45 -2.49 0.18
N GLN A 25 20.53 -3.25 -0.05
CA GLN A 25 20.44 -4.68 -0.41
C GLN A 25 19.80 -5.50 0.72
N GLN A 26 20.23 -5.28 1.96
CA GLN A 26 19.65 -5.97 3.13
C GLN A 26 18.15 -5.66 3.31
N ILE A 27 17.72 -4.43 3.00
CA ILE A 27 16.31 -4.04 3.03
C ILE A 27 15.53 -4.83 1.97
N VAL A 28 15.99 -4.82 0.73
CA VAL A 28 15.32 -5.51 -0.38
C VAL A 28 15.26 -7.02 -0.13
N ASP A 29 16.36 -7.63 0.30
CA ASP A 29 16.42 -9.08 0.57
C ASP A 29 15.50 -9.47 1.72
N GLY A 30 15.47 -8.69 2.80
CA GLY A 30 14.57 -8.92 3.92
C GLY A 30 13.09 -8.86 3.54
N LEU A 31 12.69 -7.85 2.79
CA LEU A 31 11.30 -7.70 2.31
C LEU A 31 10.90 -8.85 1.36
N ILE A 32 11.79 -9.22 0.43
CA ILE A 32 11.53 -10.33 -0.50
C ILE A 32 11.44 -11.67 0.24
N THR A 33 12.32 -11.91 1.21
CA THR A 33 12.32 -13.13 2.04
C THR A 33 10.99 -13.28 2.77
N GLU A 34 10.41 -12.19 3.26
CA GLU A 34 9.09 -12.17 3.88
C GLU A 34 7.94 -12.23 2.86
N GLY A 35 8.23 -12.33 1.57
CA GLY A 35 7.22 -12.43 0.52
C GLY A 35 6.46 -11.14 0.25
N ILE A 36 6.98 -9.99 0.64
CA ILE A 36 6.40 -8.68 0.31
C ILE A 36 6.57 -8.43 -1.20
N ARG A 37 5.51 -7.98 -1.84
CA ARG A 37 5.50 -7.63 -3.27
C ARG A 37 5.40 -6.13 -3.51
N VAL A 38 4.89 -5.39 -2.54
CA VAL A 38 4.87 -3.93 -2.57
C VAL A 38 5.22 -3.41 -1.19
N VAL A 39 6.12 -2.46 -1.13
CA VAL A 39 6.47 -1.71 0.07
C VAL A 39 6.36 -0.22 -0.18
N VAL A 40 5.88 0.53 0.79
CA VAL A 40 5.96 2.00 0.80
C VAL A 40 7.07 2.43 1.75
N ILE A 41 8.00 3.22 1.26
CA ILE A 41 9.04 3.84 2.09
C ILE A 41 8.44 5.12 2.70
N THR A 42 8.40 5.19 4.02
CA THR A 42 7.65 6.21 4.76
C THR A 42 8.50 6.91 5.81
N ASP A 43 9.73 7.25 5.45
CA ASP A 43 10.65 7.92 6.36
C ASP A 43 10.03 9.21 6.91
N HIS A 44 10.23 9.49 8.19
CA HIS A 44 9.69 10.67 8.83
C HIS A 44 10.24 11.96 8.21
N HIS A 45 9.36 12.84 7.80
CA HIS A 45 9.63 14.21 7.33
C HIS A 45 10.59 14.31 6.14
N THR A 46 10.88 13.19 5.44
CA THR A 46 11.80 13.16 4.31
C THR A 46 11.40 12.14 3.24
N ILE A 47 11.67 12.48 1.98
CA ILE A 47 11.70 11.54 0.85
C ILE A 47 13.15 11.51 0.35
N ASP A 48 13.88 10.45 0.68
CA ASP A 48 15.23 10.24 0.15
C ASP A 48 15.15 9.66 -1.27
N ALA A 49 15.07 10.55 -2.25
CA ALA A 49 14.93 10.19 -3.65
C ALA A 49 16.06 9.27 -4.14
N ASN A 50 17.29 9.47 -3.67
CA ASN A 50 18.42 8.64 -4.06
C ASN A 50 18.28 7.22 -3.52
N ARG A 51 17.93 7.07 -2.25
CA ARG A 51 17.70 5.77 -1.62
C ARG A 51 16.54 5.03 -2.28
N ILE A 52 15.42 5.70 -2.52
CA ILE A 52 14.25 5.10 -3.18
C ILE A 52 14.62 4.57 -4.57
N ARG A 53 15.33 5.34 -5.40
CA ARG A 53 15.80 4.88 -6.71
C ARG A 53 16.73 3.66 -6.61
N GLN A 54 17.64 3.64 -5.64
CA GLN A 54 18.50 2.49 -5.40
C GLN A 54 17.72 1.26 -4.96
N LEU A 55 16.73 1.42 -4.07
CA LEU A 55 15.85 0.32 -3.67
C LEU A 55 15.05 -0.22 -4.84
N GLN A 56 14.48 0.65 -5.68
CA GLN A 56 13.76 0.27 -6.91
C GLN A 56 14.66 -0.50 -7.87
N GLN A 57 15.89 -0.03 -8.09
CA GLN A 57 16.85 -0.70 -8.95
C GLN A 57 17.24 -2.10 -8.44
N LEU A 58 17.52 -2.24 -7.14
CA LEU A 58 17.86 -3.51 -6.51
C LEU A 58 16.69 -4.49 -6.47
N ALA A 59 15.49 -3.98 -6.28
CA ALA A 59 14.26 -4.76 -6.22
C ALA A 59 13.88 -5.35 -7.59
N GLY A 60 14.08 -4.60 -8.67
CA GLY A 60 13.67 -4.97 -10.03
C GLY A 60 12.18 -5.34 -10.07
N GLU A 61 11.83 -6.41 -10.78
CA GLU A 61 10.44 -6.89 -10.88
C GLU A 61 9.95 -7.69 -9.65
N ARG A 62 10.85 -7.98 -8.69
CA ARG A 62 10.52 -8.84 -7.54
C ARG A 62 9.75 -8.11 -6.46
N LEU A 63 9.96 -6.79 -6.31
CA LEU A 63 9.36 -5.97 -5.28
C LEU A 63 9.11 -4.56 -5.83
N THR A 64 7.90 -4.09 -5.78
CA THR A 64 7.56 -2.70 -6.10
C THR A 64 7.84 -1.82 -4.89
N VAL A 65 8.63 -0.78 -5.06
CA VAL A 65 8.95 0.21 -4.02
C VAL A 65 8.25 1.52 -4.36
N LEU A 66 7.25 1.85 -3.57
CA LEU A 66 6.49 3.10 -3.67
C LEU A 66 7.14 4.19 -2.81
N PRO A 67 7.30 5.40 -3.32
CA PRO A 67 7.69 6.55 -2.50
C PRO A 67 6.57 6.94 -1.54
N GLY A 68 6.95 7.35 -0.33
CA GLY A 68 6.03 7.90 0.64
C GLY A 68 6.77 8.76 1.66
N ILE A 69 6.01 9.31 2.57
CA ILE A 69 6.52 10.12 3.69
C ILE A 69 5.54 10.03 4.85
N GLU A 70 6.06 9.83 6.06
CA GLU A 70 5.25 9.94 7.27
C GLU A 70 5.36 11.34 7.87
N LEU A 71 4.21 11.92 8.15
CA LEU A 71 4.05 13.26 8.71
C LEU A 71 3.25 13.20 10.01
N ARG A 72 3.35 14.26 10.81
CA ARG A 72 2.64 14.40 12.08
C ARG A 72 1.79 15.66 12.06
N ASP A 73 0.56 15.51 12.54
CA ASP A 73 -0.38 16.59 12.77
C ASP A 73 -0.52 16.86 14.27
N ASP A 74 -0.76 18.09 14.67
CA ASP A 74 -0.88 18.51 16.06
C ASP A 74 -2.32 18.84 16.51
N HIS A 75 -3.34 18.48 15.72
CA HIS A 75 -4.74 18.71 16.06
C HIS A 75 -5.26 17.86 17.23
N GLY A 76 -4.55 16.82 17.62
CA GLY A 76 -4.92 15.93 18.72
C GLY A 76 -4.33 16.35 20.07
N GLY A 77 -4.71 15.63 21.13
CA GLY A 77 -4.03 15.69 22.43
C GLY A 77 -2.61 15.11 22.39
N LYS A 78 -2.32 14.34 21.37
CA LYS A 78 -1.02 13.82 20.96
C LYS A 78 -0.87 13.98 19.45
N PRO A 79 0.34 13.86 18.91
CA PRO A 79 0.54 13.86 17.46
C PRO A 79 -0.33 12.81 16.76
N ILE A 80 -0.81 13.15 15.57
CA ILE A 80 -1.53 12.21 14.70
C ILE A 80 -0.65 11.93 13.50
N ASN A 81 -0.27 10.67 13.30
CA ASN A 81 0.57 10.27 12.19
C ASN A 81 -0.27 9.97 10.95
N TYR A 82 0.20 10.42 9.81
CA TYR A 82 -0.37 10.12 8.51
C TYR A 82 0.72 9.98 7.45
N ILE A 83 0.43 9.24 6.41
CA ILE A 83 1.38 8.87 5.37
C ILE A 83 0.85 9.36 4.02
N CYS A 84 1.68 10.07 3.27
CA CYS A 84 1.43 10.38 1.88
C CYS A 84 2.20 9.38 1.01
N ILE A 85 1.52 8.76 0.03
CA ILE A 85 2.06 7.68 -0.82
C ILE A 85 1.97 8.12 -2.27
N PHE A 86 3.03 7.92 -3.05
CA PHE A 86 3.12 8.35 -4.44
C PHE A 86 3.35 7.18 -5.40
N PRO A 87 3.05 7.37 -6.71
CA PRO A 87 3.36 6.37 -7.73
C PRO A 87 4.84 6.01 -7.78
N GLU A 88 5.15 4.75 -8.11
CA GLU A 88 6.51 4.23 -8.27
C GLU A 88 7.33 4.95 -9.35
N ASP A 89 6.66 5.50 -10.33
CA ASP A 89 7.23 6.18 -11.50
C ASP A 89 7.13 7.71 -11.44
N CYS A 90 6.75 8.27 -10.27
CA CYS A 90 6.68 9.72 -10.10
C CYS A 90 8.07 10.37 -10.22
N ASP A 91 8.09 11.64 -10.59
CA ASP A 91 9.30 12.46 -10.49
C ASP A 91 9.62 12.74 -9.02
N LEU A 92 10.49 11.90 -8.45
CA LEU A 92 10.87 11.96 -7.03
C LEU A 92 11.47 13.30 -6.62
N ASP A 93 12.26 13.91 -7.50
CA ASP A 93 12.90 15.20 -7.19
C ASP A 93 11.86 16.33 -7.18
N HIS A 94 10.93 16.32 -8.12
CA HIS A 94 9.81 17.25 -8.14
C HIS A 94 8.90 17.07 -6.92
N VAL A 95 8.50 15.83 -6.61
CA VAL A 95 7.67 15.51 -5.44
C VAL A 95 8.34 16.01 -4.17
N TRP A 96 9.60 15.63 -3.94
CA TRP A 96 10.30 16.01 -2.72
C TRP A 96 10.54 17.53 -2.61
N THR A 97 11.01 18.17 -3.68
CA THR A 97 11.24 19.61 -3.70
C THR A 97 9.95 20.38 -3.42
N THR A 98 8.83 19.94 -3.98
CA THR A 98 7.52 20.55 -3.76
C THR A 98 7.07 20.36 -2.32
N PHE A 99 7.21 19.17 -1.74
CA PHE A 99 6.85 18.87 -0.35
C PHE A 99 7.68 19.68 0.62
N GLN A 100 9.01 19.59 0.53
CA GLN A 100 9.87 20.28 1.48
C GLN A 100 9.70 21.81 1.44
N GLY A 101 9.48 22.37 0.25
CA GLY A 101 9.30 23.82 0.10
C GLY A 101 7.95 24.31 0.63
N SER A 102 6.85 23.61 0.30
CA SER A 102 5.50 24.05 0.68
C SER A 102 5.10 23.68 2.10
N LEU A 103 5.69 22.67 2.71
CA LEU A 103 5.32 22.19 4.05
C LEU A 103 6.36 22.52 5.12
N GLY A 104 7.41 23.25 4.78
CA GLY A 104 8.45 23.65 5.73
C GLY A 104 9.29 22.46 6.23
N LEU A 105 9.61 21.52 5.32
CA LEU A 105 10.39 20.32 5.60
C LEU A 105 11.85 20.44 5.12
N THR A 106 12.33 21.65 4.86
CA THR A 106 13.74 21.87 4.57
C THR A 106 14.59 21.63 5.82
N THR A 107 15.83 21.16 5.65
CA THR A 107 16.76 20.93 6.77
C THR A 107 16.88 22.17 7.68
N THR A 108 16.88 23.36 7.10
CA THR A 108 16.92 24.62 7.87
C THR A 108 15.64 24.80 8.68
N ALA A 109 14.47 24.62 8.07
CA ALA A 109 13.19 24.78 8.77
C ALA A 109 13.01 23.75 9.90
N ILE A 110 13.42 22.50 9.69
CA ILE A 110 13.40 21.45 10.73
C ILE A 110 14.31 21.83 11.89
N ARG A 111 15.54 22.24 11.62
CA ARG A 111 16.48 22.71 12.64
C ARG A 111 15.95 23.89 13.43
N ASP A 112 15.37 24.88 12.76
CA ASP A 112 14.85 26.09 13.38
C ASP A 112 13.62 25.84 14.26
N LYS A 113 12.87 24.75 13.98
CA LYS A 113 11.79 24.23 14.82
C LYS A 113 12.29 23.43 16.05
N GLY A 114 13.57 23.11 16.12
CA GLY A 114 14.18 22.35 17.21
C GLY A 114 14.35 20.86 16.96
N GLY A 115 14.36 20.44 15.69
CA GLY A 115 14.57 19.05 15.24
C GLY A 115 13.30 18.34 14.81
N ASP A 116 13.46 17.14 14.29
CA ASP A 116 12.40 16.32 13.68
C ASP A 116 11.21 16.07 14.61
N GLU A 117 11.46 15.90 15.91
CA GLU A 117 10.40 15.64 16.89
C GLU A 117 9.45 16.85 17.09
N LYS A 118 9.84 18.03 16.63
CA LYS A 118 9.08 19.29 16.74
C LYS A 118 8.46 19.74 15.42
N VAL A 119 8.53 18.89 14.40
CA VAL A 119 7.93 19.17 13.10
C VAL A 119 6.50 18.65 13.06
N TYR A 120 5.58 19.55 12.78
CA TYR A 120 4.18 19.24 12.54
C TYR A 120 3.73 19.86 11.22
N VAL A 121 2.95 19.11 10.48
CA VAL A 121 2.30 19.50 9.22
C VAL A 121 0.84 19.10 9.33
N SER A 122 -0.09 20.03 9.17
CA SER A 122 -1.51 19.68 9.25
C SER A 122 -1.90 18.68 8.17
N ILE A 123 -2.77 17.75 8.52
CA ILE A 123 -3.29 16.73 7.58
C ILE A 123 -3.86 17.41 6.34
N GLU A 124 -4.60 18.50 6.50
CA GLU A 124 -5.17 19.24 5.39
C GLU A 124 -4.10 19.73 4.41
N GLN A 125 -3.03 20.33 4.90
CA GLN A 125 -1.94 20.85 4.05
C GLN A 125 -1.16 19.71 3.37
N GLY A 126 -0.78 18.67 4.13
CA GLY A 126 -0.03 17.53 3.62
C GLY A 126 -0.84 16.73 2.62
N ALA A 127 -2.09 16.40 2.95
CA ALA A 127 -2.99 15.63 2.07
C ALA A 127 -3.33 16.38 0.78
N LYS A 128 -3.66 17.68 0.87
CA LYS A 128 -3.90 18.51 -0.30
C LYS A 128 -2.69 18.49 -1.24
N LYS A 129 -1.48 18.66 -0.67
CA LYS A 129 -0.25 18.63 -1.46
C LYS A 129 0.02 17.25 -2.07
N ALA A 130 -0.24 16.16 -1.33
CA ALA A 130 -0.13 14.81 -1.86
C ALA A 130 -1.09 14.57 -3.04
N GLN A 131 -2.35 14.95 -2.90
CA GLN A 131 -3.37 14.81 -3.95
C GLN A 131 -3.04 15.66 -5.20
N GLU A 132 -2.52 16.88 -5.04
CA GLU A 132 -2.05 17.72 -6.16
C GLU A 132 -0.92 17.04 -6.96
N LEU A 133 -0.13 16.21 -6.31
CA LEU A 133 0.97 15.43 -6.91
C LEU A 133 0.58 14.01 -7.31
N GLY A 134 -0.72 13.70 -7.30
CA GLY A 134 -1.25 12.39 -7.70
C GLY A 134 -1.08 11.28 -6.66
N GLY A 135 -0.76 11.63 -5.42
CA GLY A 135 -0.63 10.71 -4.30
C GLY A 135 -1.95 10.40 -3.59
N VAL A 136 -1.87 9.47 -2.64
CA VAL A 136 -2.95 9.07 -1.73
C VAL A 136 -2.49 9.16 -0.28
N VAL A 137 -3.45 9.19 0.66
CA VAL A 137 -3.17 9.43 2.07
C VAL A 137 -3.71 8.30 2.95
N SER A 138 -2.83 7.75 3.78
CA SER A 138 -3.15 6.83 4.87
C SER A 138 -3.06 7.55 6.21
N ILE A 139 -3.97 7.28 7.15
CA ILE A 139 -3.92 7.84 8.50
C ILE A 139 -3.92 6.73 9.54
N HIS A 140 -3.22 6.93 10.64
CA HIS A 140 -3.32 6.05 11.79
C HIS A 140 -4.71 6.13 12.42
N ALA A 141 -5.30 4.96 12.70
CA ALA A 141 -6.67 4.84 13.20
C ALA A 141 -6.81 3.70 14.23
N GLY A 142 -7.92 3.67 14.94
CA GLY A 142 -8.22 2.67 15.95
C GLY A 142 -7.19 2.67 17.07
N ALA A 143 -6.71 1.49 17.44
CA ALA A 143 -5.71 1.32 18.49
C ALA A 143 -4.26 1.54 18.07
N LYS A 144 -4.02 2.00 16.83
CA LYS A 144 -2.68 2.42 16.40
C LYS A 144 -2.23 3.62 17.23
N SER A 145 -0.94 3.68 17.57
CA SER A 145 -0.37 4.86 18.23
C SER A 145 -0.47 6.10 17.35
N ASN A 146 -0.61 7.26 17.96
CA ASN A 146 -0.74 8.54 17.25
C ASN A 146 -1.86 8.50 16.19
N SER A 147 -3.01 7.95 16.55
CA SER A 147 -4.16 7.79 15.66
C SER A 147 -5.08 9.01 15.68
N ILE A 148 -5.98 9.08 14.71
CA ILE A 148 -7.02 10.12 14.62
C ILE A 148 -7.91 10.16 15.88
N GLU A 149 -7.96 9.07 16.65
CA GLU A 149 -8.66 8.99 17.93
C GLU A 149 -8.05 9.87 19.01
N GLU A 150 -6.85 10.41 18.83
CA GLU A 150 -6.25 11.40 19.73
C GLU A 150 -6.93 12.77 19.68
N ILE A 151 -7.82 13.01 18.69
CA ILE A 151 -8.73 14.15 18.71
C ILE A 151 -9.81 13.89 19.74
N LYS A 152 -9.62 14.32 20.99
CA LYS A 152 -10.48 14.00 22.16
C LYS A 152 -11.21 15.20 22.76
N ASN A 153 -10.95 16.40 22.32
CA ASN A 153 -11.48 17.62 22.93
C ASN A 153 -12.85 17.99 22.32
N TYR A 154 -13.91 18.11 23.15
CA TYR A 154 -15.29 18.51 22.77
C TYR A 154 -16.05 17.50 21.88
N GLU A 155 -16.77 16.54 22.47
CA GLU A 155 -17.36 15.37 21.81
C GLU A 155 -18.08 15.61 20.47
N GLN A 156 -18.92 16.63 20.34
CA GLN A 156 -19.62 16.89 19.06
C GLN A 156 -18.69 17.45 17.97
N PHE A 157 -17.81 18.36 18.34
CA PHE A 157 -16.82 18.91 17.40
C PHE A 157 -15.81 17.85 16.98
N GLN A 158 -15.41 16.97 17.88
CA GLN A 158 -14.48 15.88 17.57
C GLN A 158 -15.01 14.93 16.52
N ARG A 159 -16.25 14.49 16.67
CA ARG A 159 -16.91 13.61 15.69
C ARG A 159 -16.93 14.30 14.31
N ARG A 160 -17.23 15.57 14.28
CA ARG A 160 -17.28 16.35 13.05
C ARG A 160 -15.90 16.51 12.44
N ILE A 161 -14.90 16.92 13.21
CA ILE A 161 -13.52 17.09 12.73
C ILE A 161 -12.97 15.78 12.20
N LYS A 162 -13.07 14.67 12.96
CA LYS A 162 -12.62 13.34 12.51
C LYS A 162 -13.31 12.90 11.24
N TYR A 163 -14.62 13.11 11.14
CA TYR A 163 -15.39 12.80 9.95
C TYR A 163 -14.94 13.61 8.74
N ASP A 164 -14.80 14.93 8.89
CA ASP A 164 -14.42 15.82 7.81
C ASP A 164 -12.99 15.51 7.32
N ILE A 165 -12.04 15.28 8.24
CA ILE A 165 -10.69 14.83 7.90
C ILE A 165 -10.72 13.51 7.12
N THR A 166 -11.41 12.49 7.67
CA THR A 166 -11.45 11.15 7.05
C THR A 166 -12.13 11.18 5.70
N ARG A 167 -13.21 11.93 5.57
CA ARG A 167 -13.97 12.04 4.32
C ARG A 167 -13.18 12.73 3.23
N GLN A 168 -12.54 13.86 3.56
CA GLN A 168 -11.97 14.76 2.59
C GLN A 168 -10.53 14.42 2.23
N TRP A 169 -9.73 13.96 3.18
CA TRP A 169 -8.30 13.87 3.04
C TRP A 169 -7.72 12.46 3.10
N VAL A 170 -8.46 11.50 3.64
CA VAL A 170 -7.94 10.15 3.89
C VAL A 170 -8.44 9.16 2.84
N ASP A 171 -7.55 8.36 2.28
CA ASP A 171 -7.86 7.28 1.34
C ASP A 171 -7.84 5.90 2.00
N LEU A 172 -6.91 5.67 2.96
CA LEU A 172 -6.75 4.42 3.72
C LEU A 172 -6.67 4.72 5.22
N MET A 173 -6.98 3.71 6.06
CA MET A 173 -6.85 3.82 7.51
C MET A 173 -5.95 2.69 8.02
N GLU A 174 -4.81 3.03 8.62
CA GLU A 174 -3.91 2.08 9.25
C GLU A 174 -4.33 1.85 10.70
N ILE A 175 -4.84 0.65 10.96
CA ILE A 175 -5.33 0.24 12.27
C ILE A 175 -4.28 -0.56 13.06
N GLY A 176 -4.36 -0.53 14.40
CA GLY A 176 -3.37 -1.14 15.28
C GLY A 176 -3.57 -2.63 15.55
N GLN A 177 -4.80 -3.16 15.37
CA GLN A 177 -5.15 -4.52 15.74
C GLN A 177 -6.40 -5.03 14.99
N LEU A 178 -6.55 -6.35 14.90
CA LEU A 178 -7.64 -6.99 14.15
C LEU A 178 -9.04 -6.58 14.63
N LYS A 179 -9.24 -6.40 15.92
CA LYS A 179 -10.55 -6.00 16.46
C LYS A 179 -11.02 -4.63 15.97
N ASP A 180 -10.10 -3.75 15.53
CA ASP A 180 -10.46 -2.45 14.98
C ASP A 180 -11.21 -2.59 13.66
N ILE A 181 -11.03 -3.72 12.93
CA ILE A 181 -11.77 -4.04 11.70
C ILE A 181 -13.26 -4.10 11.99
N ASP A 182 -13.65 -4.85 13.02
CA ASP A 182 -15.06 -5.03 13.39
C ASP A 182 -15.67 -3.73 13.86
N VAL A 183 -14.95 -2.94 14.66
CA VAL A 183 -15.39 -1.62 15.12
C VAL A 183 -15.66 -0.68 13.94
N HIS A 184 -14.72 -0.59 12.99
CA HIS A 184 -14.90 0.28 11.83
C HIS A 184 -16.01 -0.22 10.91
N ARG A 185 -16.06 -1.51 10.57
CA ARG A 185 -17.02 -2.06 9.62
C ARG A 185 -18.45 -2.13 10.15
N ASN A 186 -18.61 -2.40 11.43
CA ASN A 186 -19.92 -2.65 12.02
C ASN A 186 -20.49 -1.43 12.75
N THR A 187 -19.67 -0.43 13.07
CA THR A 187 -20.11 0.77 13.81
C THR A 187 -19.75 2.05 13.06
N ILE A 188 -18.45 2.34 12.88
CA ILE A 188 -18.01 3.65 12.39
C ILE A 188 -18.47 3.89 10.94
N PHE A 189 -18.24 2.93 10.04
CA PHE A 189 -18.60 3.11 8.63
C PHE A 189 -20.11 3.17 8.39
N PRO A 190 -20.96 2.32 9.00
CA PRO A 190 -22.40 2.46 8.89
C PRO A 190 -22.93 3.80 9.42
N GLU A 191 -22.41 4.28 10.56
CA GLU A 191 -22.83 5.57 11.13
C GLU A 191 -22.37 6.79 10.32
N THR A 192 -21.23 6.69 9.65
CA THR A 192 -20.63 7.81 8.92
C THR A 192 -20.88 7.79 7.44
N GLY A 193 -21.32 6.68 6.88
CA GLY A 193 -21.41 6.47 5.43
C GLY A 193 -20.06 6.39 4.73
N LEU A 194 -18.98 6.18 5.47
CA LEU A 194 -17.63 5.96 4.93
C LEU A 194 -17.38 4.46 4.74
N ASP A 195 -16.54 4.13 3.77
CA ASP A 195 -16.02 2.75 3.56
C ASP A 195 -14.60 2.84 3.02
N LYS A 196 -13.64 3.01 3.93
CA LYS A 196 -12.22 3.13 3.60
C LYS A 196 -11.50 1.80 3.76
N PRO A 197 -10.49 1.48 2.94
CA PRO A 197 -9.62 0.34 3.20
C PRO A 197 -9.00 0.42 4.59
N LEU A 198 -9.12 -0.66 5.36
CA LEU A 198 -8.41 -0.82 6.62
C LEU A 198 -7.17 -1.65 6.35
N VAL A 199 -6.01 -1.21 6.84
CA VAL A 199 -4.73 -1.88 6.65
C VAL A 199 -4.01 -2.06 7.98
N ILE A 200 -3.17 -3.09 8.09
CA ILE A 200 -2.19 -3.27 9.17
C ILE A 200 -0.84 -3.37 8.50
N CYS A 201 0.11 -2.56 8.93
CA CYS A 201 1.44 -2.49 8.36
C CYS A 201 2.51 -2.80 9.42
N SER A 202 3.76 -2.93 9.00
CA SER A 202 4.84 -3.30 9.92
C SER A 202 5.26 -2.16 10.82
N ASP A 203 5.28 -0.94 10.31
CA ASP A 203 5.86 0.23 10.98
C ASP A 203 7.30 -0.10 11.46
N ASN A 204 8.06 -0.71 10.56
CA ASN A 204 9.34 -1.32 10.90
C ASN A 204 10.48 -0.32 10.81
N HIS A 205 11.24 -0.19 11.90
CA HIS A 205 12.44 0.66 12.00
C HIS A 205 13.73 -0.16 12.11
N HIS A 206 13.68 -1.46 11.77
CA HIS A 206 14.82 -2.36 11.98
C HIS A 206 14.72 -3.63 11.11
N ILE A 207 15.25 -3.59 9.89
CA ILE A 207 15.08 -4.67 8.90
C ILE A 207 15.56 -6.05 9.40
N THR A 208 16.57 -6.13 10.25
CA THR A 208 17.08 -7.42 10.75
C THR A 208 16.08 -8.17 11.64
N ASN A 209 15.11 -7.47 12.19
CA ASN A 209 14.00 -8.00 12.97
C ASN A 209 12.68 -7.76 12.25
N TYR A 210 12.70 -7.66 10.91
CA TYR A 210 11.51 -7.44 10.15
C TYR A 210 10.56 -8.63 10.31
N ALA A 211 9.38 -8.33 10.81
CA ALA A 211 8.30 -9.29 10.93
C ALA A 211 6.96 -8.56 10.79
N VAL A 212 6.14 -9.02 9.89
CA VAL A 212 4.76 -8.55 9.76
C VAL A 212 3.91 -9.37 10.71
N LYS A 213 3.42 -8.74 11.79
CA LYS A 213 2.59 -9.40 12.82
C LYS A 213 1.33 -10.05 12.23
N VAL A 214 0.68 -9.33 11.31
CA VAL A 214 -0.51 -9.81 10.60
C VAL A 214 -0.37 -9.41 9.14
N PRO A 215 -0.22 -10.38 8.22
CA PRO A 215 -0.04 -10.08 6.79
C PRO A 215 -1.20 -9.30 6.19
N LEU A 216 -0.87 -8.26 5.44
CA LEU A 216 -1.79 -7.50 4.60
C LEU A 216 -1.71 -8.00 3.17
N TRP A 217 -2.86 -8.29 2.58
CA TRP A 217 -2.98 -8.74 1.20
C TRP A 217 -3.91 -7.85 0.41
N PHE A 218 -3.46 -7.44 -0.76
CA PHE A 218 -4.31 -6.78 -1.75
C PHE A 218 -4.54 -7.67 -2.97
N ARG A 219 -5.79 -7.71 -3.42
CA ARG A 219 -6.20 -8.35 -4.68
C ARG A 219 -6.14 -7.32 -5.81
N ALA A 220 -4.94 -7.01 -6.22
CA ALA A 220 -4.64 -6.03 -7.26
C ALA A 220 -3.26 -6.32 -7.85
N ASP A 221 -2.93 -5.70 -8.97
CA ASP A 221 -1.57 -5.71 -9.46
C ASP A 221 -0.65 -5.01 -8.45
N PRO A 222 0.59 -5.48 -8.26
CA PRO A 222 1.50 -4.94 -7.28
C PRO A 222 2.12 -3.61 -7.76
N THR A 223 1.29 -2.58 -7.91
CA THR A 223 1.62 -1.23 -8.39
C THR A 223 0.76 -0.19 -7.68
N PHE A 224 1.17 1.08 -7.72
CA PHE A 224 0.34 2.18 -7.22
C PHE A 224 -1.03 2.20 -7.91
N ARG A 225 -1.08 1.95 -9.21
CA ARG A 225 -2.35 1.86 -9.95
C ARG A 225 -3.24 0.73 -9.43
N GLY A 226 -2.64 -0.41 -9.06
CA GLY A 226 -3.37 -1.50 -8.42
C GLY A 226 -3.93 -1.10 -7.05
N MET A 227 -3.19 -0.30 -6.27
CA MET A 227 -3.68 0.27 -5.01
C MET A 227 -4.92 1.16 -5.23
N LEU A 228 -4.96 1.97 -6.29
CA LEU A 228 -6.15 2.78 -6.61
C LEU A 228 -7.40 1.92 -6.88
N MET A 229 -7.24 0.69 -7.36
CA MET A 229 -8.36 -0.26 -7.50
C MET A 229 -8.84 -0.77 -6.13
N VAL A 230 -7.91 -0.94 -5.18
CA VAL A 230 -8.26 -1.32 -3.80
C VAL A 230 -9.09 -0.23 -3.12
N LEU A 231 -8.75 1.04 -3.34
CA LEU A 231 -9.50 2.18 -2.78
C LEU A 231 -10.98 2.20 -3.22
N ARG A 232 -11.26 1.70 -4.42
CA ARG A 232 -12.62 1.66 -4.99
C ARG A 232 -13.46 0.50 -4.49
N GLU A 233 -12.81 -0.64 -4.18
CA GLU A 233 -13.48 -1.89 -3.79
C GLU A 233 -12.81 -2.52 -2.55
N PRO A 234 -12.73 -1.80 -1.41
CA PRO A 234 -11.92 -2.22 -0.28
C PRO A 234 -12.34 -3.58 0.30
N ARG A 235 -13.65 -3.84 0.37
CA ARG A 235 -14.17 -5.10 0.95
C ARG A 235 -13.83 -6.34 0.12
N ALA A 236 -13.72 -6.18 -1.20
CA ALA A 236 -13.42 -7.28 -2.11
C ALA A 236 -11.91 -7.49 -2.33
N ARG A 237 -11.10 -6.47 -2.02
CA ARG A 237 -9.69 -6.43 -2.39
C ARG A 237 -8.71 -6.36 -1.23
N VAL A 238 -9.17 -6.19 0.01
CA VAL A 238 -8.32 -6.17 1.20
C VAL A 238 -8.58 -7.42 2.04
N TYR A 239 -7.52 -8.13 2.38
CA TYR A 239 -7.53 -9.21 3.35
C TYR A 239 -6.39 -9.02 4.35
N ILE A 240 -6.69 -9.17 5.63
CA ILE A 240 -5.73 -9.10 6.73
C ILE A 240 -5.77 -10.43 7.46
N GLY A 241 -4.65 -11.14 7.49
CA GLY A 241 -4.54 -12.48 8.06
C GLY A 241 -3.50 -13.33 7.33
N ASP A 242 -3.33 -14.59 7.75
CA ASP A 242 -2.25 -15.45 7.27
C ASP A 242 -2.30 -15.68 5.76
N ARG A 243 -3.46 -16.07 5.23
CA ARG A 243 -3.58 -16.38 3.80
C ARG A 243 -5.01 -16.28 3.28
N PRO A 244 -5.27 -15.56 2.17
CA PRO A 244 -6.57 -15.55 1.52
C PRO A 244 -6.94 -16.95 0.99
N ARG A 245 -8.19 -17.37 1.19
CA ARG A 245 -8.67 -18.71 0.76
C ARG A 245 -8.48 -18.99 -0.73
N GLU A 246 -8.62 -17.99 -1.57
CA GLU A 246 -8.41 -18.10 -3.03
C GLU A 246 -6.95 -18.41 -3.40
N THR A 247 -5.98 -17.92 -2.63
CA THR A 247 -4.56 -18.21 -2.82
C THR A 247 -4.27 -19.70 -2.54
N VAL A 248 -4.89 -20.26 -1.50
CA VAL A 248 -4.79 -21.69 -1.17
C VAL A 248 -5.32 -22.57 -2.30
N ARG A 249 -6.45 -22.22 -2.92
CA ARG A 249 -7.02 -22.96 -4.06
C ARG A 249 -6.11 -22.98 -5.29
N VAL A 250 -5.50 -21.85 -5.63
CA VAL A 250 -4.59 -21.76 -6.78
C VAL A 250 -3.35 -22.62 -6.58
N GLU A 251 -2.83 -22.70 -5.38
CA GLU A 251 -1.67 -23.56 -5.09
C GLU A 251 -2.03 -25.03 -5.07
N GLN A 252 -3.17 -25.40 -4.50
CA GLN A 252 -3.67 -26.79 -4.56
C GLN A 252 -3.90 -27.26 -6.00
N ASN A 253 -4.38 -26.36 -6.88
CA ASN A 253 -4.57 -26.70 -8.30
C ASN A 253 -3.24 -26.72 -9.08
N ARG A 254 -2.17 -26.11 -8.61
CA ARG A 254 -0.82 -26.21 -9.22
C ARG A 254 -0.10 -27.51 -8.83
N THR A 255 -0.53 -28.18 -7.79
CA THR A 255 -0.04 -29.47 -7.33
C THR A 255 -0.80 -30.66 -7.92
N ILE A 256 -1.75 -30.43 -8.83
CA ILE A 256 -2.31 -31.52 -9.66
C ILE A 256 -1.21 -31.93 -10.64
N GLU A 257 -0.67 -33.11 -10.38
CA GLU A 257 0.49 -33.70 -11.05
C GLU A 257 0.40 -33.70 -12.58
N PRO A 258 1.55 -33.73 -13.29
CA PRO A 258 1.60 -33.82 -14.75
C PRO A 258 0.96 -35.09 -15.34
N CYS A 259 0.55 -36.03 -14.49
CA CYS A 259 0.03 -37.33 -14.88
C CYS A 259 -1.28 -37.29 -15.68
N ILE A 260 -2.11 -36.26 -15.52
CA ILE A 260 -3.41 -36.21 -16.23
C ILE A 260 -3.27 -35.64 -17.63
N MET A 261 -2.24 -34.83 -17.89
CA MET A 261 -2.03 -34.25 -19.23
C MET A 261 -1.45 -35.23 -20.23
N SER A 262 -0.70 -36.25 -19.80
CA SER A 262 -0.17 -37.27 -20.70
C SER A 262 -1.24 -38.26 -21.20
N GLU A 263 -2.26 -38.51 -20.40
CA GLU A 263 -3.37 -39.39 -20.81
C GLU A 263 -4.39 -38.71 -21.74
N LEU A 264 -4.57 -37.38 -21.59
CA LEU A 264 -5.45 -36.63 -22.50
C LEU A 264 -4.84 -36.40 -23.89
N PHE A 265 -3.51 -36.42 -24.03
CA PHE A 265 -2.84 -36.33 -25.33
C PHE A 265 -2.64 -37.68 -25.99
N SER A 266 -2.79 -38.81 -25.29
CA SER A 266 -2.71 -40.16 -25.89
C SER A 266 -4.03 -40.66 -26.52
N LEU A 267 -5.15 -39.95 -26.27
CA LEU A 267 -6.48 -40.29 -26.83
C LEU A 267 -6.87 -39.41 -28.03
N SER A 268 -6.06 -38.47 -28.47
CA SER A 268 -6.24 -37.79 -29.75
C SER A 268 -5.53 -38.55 -30.86
N SER A 269 -6.03 -39.75 -31.19
CA SER A 269 -5.78 -40.30 -32.51
C SER A 269 -6.37 -39.35 -33.54
N ILE A 270 -5.48 -38.73 -34.21
CA ILE A 270 -5.65 -37.92 -35.39
C ILE A 270 -6.54 -38.67 -36.38
N ARG A 271 -7.81 -38.33 -36.47
CA ARG A 271 -8.58 -38.48 -37.67
C ARG A 271 -8.32 -37.24 -38.52
N SER A 272 -7.52 -37.47 -39.56
CA SER A 272 -7.21 -36.52 -40.61
C SER A 272 -8.48 -35.90 -41.18
N PHE A 273 -8.61 -34.62 -41.07
CA PHE A 273 -9.46 -33.82 -41.95
C PHE A 273 -8.81 -33.75 -43.34
N ARG A 274 -8.93 -34.85 -44.10
CA ARG A 274 -8.84 -34.87 -45.55
C ARG A 274 -10.05 -35.66 -46.02
N ASP A 275 -11.00 -34.96 -46.54
CA ASP A 275 -12.01 -35.37 -47.51
C ASP A 275 -13.25 -34.47 -47.37
N TYR A 276 -13.14 -33.29 -47.88
CA TYR A 276 -14.27 -32.51 -48.38
C TYR A 276 -13.74 -31.43 -49.34
N THR A 277 -13.20 -31.94 -50.48
CA THR A 277 -13.15 -31.16 -51.74
C THR A 277 -13.53 -32.14 -52.83
N GLY A 278 -14.69 -32.03 -53.40
CA GLY A 278 -15.07 -32.76 -54.58
C GLY A 278 -16.50 -32.48 -54.97
N GLY A 279 -16.65 -31.83 -56.10
CA GLY A 279 -17.74 -31.97 -57.05
C GLY A 279 -18.93 -30.99 -56.75
N ASP A 280 -19.30 -30.34 -57.58
CA ASP A 280 -19.52 -30.04 -58.98
C ASP A 280 -20.67 -29.06 -59.09
N ASP A 281 -20.41 -28.06 -59.82
CA ASP A 281 -21.09 -27.50 -60.97
C ASP A 281 -22.63 -27.47 -61.02
N GLU A 282 -23.05 -26.40 -61.53
CA GLU A 282 -24.08 -26.09 -62.54
C GLU A 282 -25.36 -25.46 -62.04
N GLU A 283 -25.47 -24.29 -62.61
CA GLU A 283 -26.63 -23.71 -63.36
C GLU A 283 -27.80 -23.05 -62.63
N ARG A 284 -27.92 -21.84 -63.08
CA ARG A 284 -29.01 -21.08 -63.70
C ARG A 284 -29.67 -20.00 -62.83
N ARG A 285 -29.48 -18.84 -63.36
CA ARG A 285 -30.46 -17.87 -63.94
C ARG A 285 -31.80 -17.74 -63.17
N GLU A 286 -32.00 -16.63 -62.64
CA GLU A 286 -32.73 -15.43 -63.17
C GLU A 286 -32.48 -14.23 -62.25
#